data_cb4ee4d50d7c1197693e44d0082e3e80
#
_entry.id   cb4ee4d50d7c1197693e44d0082e3e80
#
_cell.length_a   1.000
_cell.length_b   1.000
_cell.length_c   1.000
_cell.angle_alpha   90.00
_cell.angle_beta   90.00
_cell.angle_gamma   90.00
#
_symmetry.space_group_name_H-M   'P 1'
#
loop_
_entity.id
_entity.type
_entity.pdbx_description
1 polymer ?
#
loop_
_entity_poly.entity_id
_entity_poly.type
_entity_poly.pdbx_seq_one_letter_code
_entity_poly.pdbx_strand_id
1 'polypeptide(L)'
;MSLPEATVALLDRTDEVDIETLSPNGTVHSVPIWIVVDGDDVFIRAYRGPTSRWYRELLARPGALVVEGQRIPVRAVVAADADSVRRTSDGFRKKYRKGSSLDDMLVPLVLPTTLRLEPA
;
A
#
# COMPACT_ATOMS: atom_id res chain seq x y z
N MET A 1 8.73 11.56 5.99
CA MET A 1 9.27 10.75 7.11
C MET A 1 9.02 9.28 6.82
N SER A 2 10.03 8.45 7.00
CA SER A 2 9.92 7.01 6.69
C SER A 2 9.49 6.20 7.91
N LEU A 3 8.91 5.03 7.66
CA LEU A 3 8.64 4.07 8.72
C LEU A 3 9.96 3.56 9.33
N PRO A 4 9.94 3.08 10.58
CA PRO A 4 11.16 2.53 11.21
C PRO A 4 11.79 1.43 10.35
N GLU A 5 13.12 1.35 10.40
CA GLU A 5 13.89 0.40 9.59
C GLU A 5 13.46 -1.06 9.80
N ALA A 6 13.22 -1.46 11.04
CA ALA A 6 12.76 -2.81 11.34
C ALA A 6 11.38 -3.10 10.74
N THR A 7 10.50 -2.10 10.73
CA THR A 7 9.17 -2.21 10.11
C THR A 7 9.30 -2.35 8.59
N VAL A 8 10.15 -1.54 7.97
CA VAL A 8 10.41 -1.62 6.52
C VAL A 8 10.94 -3.00 6.15
N ALA A 9 11.87 -3.54 6.92
CA ALA A 9 12.42 -4.88 6.69
C ALA A 9 11.35 -5.98 6.80
N LEU A 10 10.45 -5.85 7.77
CA LEU A 10 9.34 -6.79 7.94
C LEU A 10 8.40 -6.76 6.74
N LEU A 11 8.04 -5.56 6.26
CA LEU A 11 7.14 -5.40 5.12
C LEU A 11 7.77 -5.90 3.83
N ASP A 12 9.08 -5.72 3.67
CA ASP A 12 9.79 -6.18 2.47
C ASP A 12 9.73 -7.71 2.31
N ARG A 13 9.76 -8.45 3.41
CA ARG A 13 9.70 -9.91 3.38
C ARG A 13 8.29 -10.49 3.53
N THR A 14 7.27 -9.65 3.61
CA THR A 14 5.88 -10.08 3.80
C THR A 14 5.11 -9.87 2.50
N ASP A 15 4.45 -10.92 1.98
CA ASP A 15 3.76 -10.84 0.70
C ASP A 15 2.41 -10.13 0.79
N GLU A 16 1.69 -10.35 1.87
CA GLU A 16 0.35 -9.80 2.04
C GLU A 16 0.17 -9.29 3.47
N VAL A 17 -0.37 -8.10 3.59
CA VAL A 17 -0.68 -7.47 4.87
C VAL A 17 -2.13 -7.00 4.86
N ASP A 18 -2.72 -6.80 6.03
CA ASP A 18 -4.04 -6.18 6.12
C ASP A 18 -3.90 -4.68 6.27
N ILE A 19 -4.71 -3.93 5.53
CA ILE A 19 -4.87 -2.50 5.74
C ILE A 19 -6.19 -2.25 6.48
N GLU A 20 -6.10 -1.60 7.64
CA GLU A 20 -7.27 -1.14 8.38
C GLU A 20 -7.53 0.32 8.03
N THR A 21 -8.77 0.62 7.71
CA THR A 21 -9.21 1.98 7.40
C THR A 21 -10.48 2.31 8.17
N LEU A 22 -10.79 3.60 8.25
CA LEU A 22 -11.95 4.08 8.99
C LEU A 22 -12.94 4.74 8.04
N SER A 23 -14.21 4.36 8.17
CA SER A 23 -15.29 5.09 7.50
C SER A 23 -15.59 6.39 8.26
N PRO A 24 -16.35 7.34 7.66
CA PRO A 24 -16.68 8.59 8.33
C PRO A 24 -17.39 8.42 9.69
N ASN A 25 -18.11 7.32 9.88
CA ASN A 25 -18.79 7.04 11.15
C ASN A 25 -17.92 6.27 12.16
N GLY A 26 -16.64 6.06 11.86
CA GLY A 26 -15.71 5.38 12.74
C GLY A 26 -15.70 3.85 12.63
N THR A 27 -16.44 3.27 11.69
CA THR A 27 -16.38 1.83 11.47
C THR A 27 -15.03 1.43 10.90
N VAL A 28 -14.41 0.41 11.52
CA VAL A 28 -13.12 -0.12 11.07
C VAL A 28 -13.36 -1.17 9.99
N HIS A 29 -12.66 -1.03 8.86
CA HIS A 29 -12.65 -2.00 7.78
C HIS A 29 -11.25 -2.55 7.61
N SER A 30 -11.13 -3.84 7.29
CA SER A 30 -9.83 -4.49 7.08
C SER A 30 -9.86 -5.30 5.80
N VAL A 31 -8.87 -5.11 4.94
CA VAL A 31 -8.72 -5.87 3.70
C VAL A 31 -7.26 -6.25 3.48
N PRO A 32 -7.00 -7.42 2.85
CA PRO A 32 -5.64 -7.78 2.49
C PRO A 32 -5.15 -6.98 1.28
N ILE A 33 -3.90 -6.56 1.32
CA ILE A 33 -3.26 -5.84 0.23
C ILE A 33 -1.84 -6.35 0.00
N TRP A 34 -1.32 -6.10 -1.20
CA TRP A 34 0.08 -6.29 -1.51
C TRP A 34 0.86 -5.03 -1.16
N ILE A 35 2.15 -5.18 -0.89
CA ILE A 35 3.01 -4.11 -0.42
C ILE A 35 4.40 -4.24 -1.03
N VAL A 36 4.98 -3.10 -1.39
CA VAL A 36 6.29 -3.02 -2.03
C VAL A 36 7.18 -2.08 -1.23
N VAL A 37 8.41 -2.49 -1.04
CA VAL A 37 9.45 -1.66 -0.41
C VAL A 37 10.51 -1.35 -1.46
N ASP A 38 10.89 -0.09 -1.56
CA ASP A 38 12.01 0.34 -2.39
C ASP A 38 12.84 1.36 -1.59
N GLY A 39 14.03 0.96 -1.19
CA GLY A 39 14.82 1.74 -0.24
C GLY A 39 14.10 1.86 1.10
N ASP A 40 13.87 3.09 1.53
CA ASP A 40 13.13 3.37 2.76
C ASP A 40 11.65 3.64 2.51
N ASP A 41 11.23 3.62 1.25
CA ASP A 41 9.86 3.95 0.86
C ASP A 41 9.00 2.69 0.78
N VAL A 42 7.77 2.81 1.28
CA VAL A 42 6.78 1.73 1.26
C VAL A 42 5.62 2.18 0.38
N PHE A 43 5.28 1.37 -0.62
CA PHE A 43 4.25 1.69 -1.60
C PHE A 43 3.15 0.64 -1.63
N ILE A 44 1.94 1.10 -1.90
CA ILE A 44 0.77 0.24 -2.13
C ILE A 44 -0.04 0.78 -3.31
N ARG A 45 -0.91 -0.07 -3.86
CA ARG A 45 -1.85 0.30 -4.93
C ARG A 45 -3.22 -0.30 -4.69
N ALA A 46 -4.25 0.37 -5.21
CA ALA A 46 -5.61 -0.12 -5.15
C ALA A 46 -5.90 -1.02 -6.36
N TYR A 47 -5.94 -2.32 -6.13
CA TYR A 47 -6.18 -3.35 -7.14
C TYR A 47 -7.42 -3.06 -8.02
N ARG A 48 -8.49 -2.53 -7.41
CA ARG A 48 -9.74 -2.22 -8.12
C ARG A 48 -9.83 -0.76 -8.56
N GLY A 49 -8.74 0.00 -8.42
CA GLY A 49 -8.68 1.39 -8.85
C GLY A 49 -9.16 2.39 -7.81
N PRO A 50 -9.35 3.65 -8.23
CA PRO A 50 -9.57 4.77 -7.30
C PRO A 50 -10.94 4.77 -6.62
N THR A 51 -11.88 3.92 -7.05
CA THR A 51 -13.19 3.80 -6.40
C THR A 51 -13.20 2.83 -5.23
N SER A 52 -12.08 2.15 -4.95
CA SER A 52 -11.97 1.23 -3.83
C SER A 52 -12.24 1.96 -2.51
N ARG A 53 -13.07 1.35 -1.65
CA ARG A 53 -13.44 1.96 -0.36
C ARG A 53 -12.22 2.22 0.52
N TRP A 54 -11.35 1.20 0.71
CA TRP A 54 -10.20 1.36 1.58
C TRP A 54 -9.24 2.45 1.09
N TYR A 55 -9.07 2.59 -0.23
CA TYR A 55 -8.24 3.61 -0.84
C TYR A 55 -8.77 5.01 -0.48
N ARG A 56 -10.08 5.23 -0.67
CA ARG A 56 -10.71 6.50 -0.36
C ARG A 56 -10.67 6.82 1.13
N GLU A 57 -10.90 5.79 1.96
CA GLU A 57 -10.86 5.96 3.43
C GLU A 57 -9.45 6.31 3.91
N LEU A 58 -8.43 5.64 3.36
CA LEU A 58 -7.04 5.88 3.74
C LEU A 58 -6.57 7.28 3.33
N LEU A 59 -7.03 7.77 2.17
CA LEU A 59 -6.75 9.16 1.75
C LEU A 59 -7.42 10.18 2.67
N ALA A 60 -8.59 9.85 3.19
CA ALA A 60 -9.36 10.77 4.02
C ALA A 60 -8.81 10.89 5.46
N ARG A 61 -8.25 9.80 5.99
CA ARG A 61 -7.74 9.78 7.37
C ARG A 61 -6.76 8.63 7.57
N PRO A 62 -5.86 8.72 8.58
CA PRO A 62 -4.90 7.66 8.85
C PRO A 62 -5.57 6.30 9.14
N GLY A 63 -4.88 5.24 8.75
CA GLY A 63 -5.24 3.87 9.02
C GLY A 63 -4.10 3.12 9.70
N ALA A 64 -4.05 1.82 9.51
CA ALA A 64 -2.97 1.00 10.04
C ALA A 64 -2.71 -0.23 9.17
N LEU A 65 -1.46 -0.64 9.12
CA LEU A 65 -1.09 -1.96 8.62
C LEU A 65 -1.15 -2.95 9.77
N VAL A 66 -1.66 -4.14 9.51
CA VAL A 66 -1.62 -5.24 10.47
C VAL A 66 -0.82 -6.38 9.88
N VAL A 67 0.28 -6.74 10.52
CA VAL A 67 1.21 -7.75 10.04
C VAL A 67 1.83 -8.47 11.23
N GLU A 68 1.79 -9.80 11.22
CA GLU A 68 2.32 -10.67 12.29
C GLU A 68 1.83 -10.22 13.69
N GLY A 69 0.56 -9.87 13.80
CA GLY A 69 -0.03 -9.43 15.07
C GLY A 69 0.33 -8.01 15.49
N GLN A 70 1.14 -7.31 14.72
CA GLN A 70 1.51 -5.92 14.98
C GLN A 70 0.59 -4.97 14.22
N ARG A 71 0.15 -3.92 14.89
CA ARG A 71 -0.63 -2.85 14.29
C ARG A 71 0.27 -1.63 14.14
N ILE A 72 0.47 -1.20 12.89
CA ILE A 72 1.40 -0.12 12.55
C ILE A 72 0.59 1.05 11.98
N PRO A 73 0.37 2.11 12.76
CA PRO A 73 -0.36 3.29 12.25
C PRO A 73 0.37 3.92 11.06
N VAL A 74 -0.38 4.19 9.99
CA VAL A 74 0.17 4.80 8.78
C VAL A 74 -0.79 5.84 8.21
N ARG A 75 -0.21 6.79 7.49
CA ARG A 75 -0.96 7.70 6.63
C ARG A 75 -0.46 7.54 5.20
N ALA A 76 -1.32 7.82 4.24
CA ALA A 76 -0.99 7.70 2.84
C ALA A 76 -0.67 9.05 2.23
N VAL A 77 0.38 9.08 1.40
CA VAL A 77 0.74 10.22 0.57
C VAL A 77 0.60 9.78 -0.87
N VAL A 78 -0.13 10.54 -1.67
CA VAL A 78 -0.28 10.23 -3.09
C VAL A 78 1.10 10.27 -3.75
N ALA A 79 1.45 9.20 -4.45
CA ALA A 79 2.75 9.03 -5.10
C ALA A 79 2.53 8.66 -6.58
N ALA A 80 1.78 9.50 -7.29
CA ALA A 80 1.41 9.29 -8.69
C ALA A 80 2.40 9.92 -9.68
N ASP A 81 3.52 10.45 -9.21
CA ASP A 81 4.59 10.94 -10.06
C ASP A 81 5.27 9.78 -10.81
N ALA A 82 5.84 10.07 -11.98
CA ALA A 82 6.40 9.05 -12.84
C ALA A 82 7.47 8.18 -12.17
N ASP A 83 8.32 8.77 -11.34
CA ASP A 83 9.37 8.03 -10.63
C ASP A 83 8.79 7.06 -9.61
N SER A 84 7.87 7.52 -8.76
CA SER A 84 7.22 6.66 -7.74
C SER A 84 6.43 5.53 -8.40
N VAL A 85 5.70 5.83 -9.47
CA VAL A 85 4.95 4.82 -10.22
C VAL A 85 5.88 3.76 -10.79
N ARG A 86 6.99 4.16 -11.41
CA ARG A 86 7.99 3.24 -11.97
C ARG A 86 8.62 2.37 -10.88
N ARG A 87 9.04 2.97 -9.77
CA ARG A 87 9.66 2.25 -8.65
C ARG A 87 8.70 1.21 -8.08
N THR A 88 7.44 1.58 -7.93
CA THR A 88 6.41 0.68 -7.42
C THR A 88 6.13 -0.47 -8.39
N SER A 89 6.00 -0.18 -9.68
CA SER A 89 5.78 -1.20 -10.70
C SER A 89 6.94 -2.19 -10.76
N ASP A 90 8.19 -1.69 -10.71
CA ASP A 90 9.37 -2.54 -10.69
C ASP A 90 9.41 -3.40 -9.41
N GLY A 91 9.02 -2.83 -8.29
CA GLY A 91 8.93 -3.57 -7.03
C GLY A 91 7.90 -4.70 -7.07
N PHE A 92 6.75 -4.46 -7.67
CA PHE A 92 5.75 -5.51 -7.86
C PHE A 92 6.29 -6.64 -8.72
N ARG A 93 6.99 -6.33 -9.81
CA ARG A 93 7.57 -7.34 -10.71
C ARG A 93 8.65 -8.18 -10.04
N LYS A 94 9.43 -7.57 -9.14
CA LYS A 94 10.50 -8.29 -8.41
C LYS A 94 9.95 -9.18 -7.31
N LYS A 95 8.92 -8.73 -6.61
CA LYS A 95 8.43 -9.37 -5.40
C LYS A 95 7.38 -10.43 -5.68
N TYR A 96 6.50 -10.21 -6.67
CA TYR A 96 5.35 -11.07 -6.93
C TYR A 96 5.54 -11.83 -8.22
N ARG A 97 5.00 -13.04 -8.25
CA ARG A 97 5.12 -13.92 -9.42
C ARG A 97 4.23 -13.43 -10.55
N LYS A 98 4.67 -13.68 -11.78
CA LYS A 98 3.86 -13.41 -12.97
C LYS A 98 2.53 -14.13 -12.90
N GLY A 99 1.47 -13.45 -13.34
CA GLY A 99 0.12 -13.97 -13.37
C GLY A 99 -0.87 -12.83 -13.47
N SER A 100 -2.16 -13.15 -13.54
CA SER A 100 -3.21 -12.15 -13.71
C SER A 100 -3.24 -11.14 -12.55
N SER A 101 -2.98 -11.59 -11.33
CA SER A 101 -2.99 -10.68 -10.17
C SER A 101 -1.87 -9.65 -10.23
N LEU A 102 -0.69 -10.05 -10.68
CA LEU A 102 0.42 -9.09 -10.89
C LEU A 102 0.07 -8.12 -12.01
N ASP A 103 -0.46 -8.63 -13.14
CA ASP A 103 -0.82 -7.79 -14.27
C ASP A 103 -1.85 -6.74 -13.87
N ASP A 104 -2.80 -7.10 -13.02
CA ASP A 104 -3.84 -6.18 -12.52
C ASP A 104 -3.26 -5.02 -11.71
N MET A 105 -2.08 -5.20 -11.11
CA MET A 105 -1.38 -4.15 -10.37
C MET A 105 -0.54 -3.23 -11.25
N LEU A 106 -0.44 -3.52 -12.54
CA LEU A 106 0.39 -2.79 -13.50
C LEU A 106 -0.40 -2.09 -14.60
N VAL A 107 -1.73 -2.26 -14.63
CA VAL A 107 -2.59 -1.65 -15.67
C VAL A 107 -2.79 -0.16 -15.39
N PRO A 108 -3.06 0.65 -16.45
CA PRO A 108 -3.19 2.10 -16.30
C PRO A 108 -4.19 2.57 -15.25
N LEU A 109 -5.28 1.81 -15.04
CA LEU A 109 -6.31 2.17 -14.08
C LEU A 109 -5.74 2.32 -12.66
N VAL A 110 -4.79 1.47 -12.27
CA VAL A 110 -4.28 1.45 -10.89
C VAL A 110 -3.04 2.31 -10.66
N LEU A 111 -2.33 2.70 -11.72
CA LEU A 111 -1.10 3.49 -11.57
C LEU A 111 -1.31 4.78 -10.78
N PRO A 112 -2.38 5.57 -11.03
CA PRO A 112 -2.63 6.79 -10.23
C PRO A 112 -2.97 6.51 -8.77
N THR A 113 -3.28 5.27 -8.40
CA THR A 113 -3.58 4.90 -7.01
C THR A 113 -2.34 4.57 -6.20
N THR A 114 -1.15 4.77 -6.76
CA THR A 114 0.10 4.53 -6.04
C THR A 114 0.18 5.46 -4.84
N LEU A 115 0.36 4.88 -3.66
CA LEU A 115 0.46 5.60 -2.40
C LEU A 115 1.78 5.23 -1.72
N ARG A 116 2.43 6.24 -1.12
CA ARG A 116 3.55 6.00 -0.22
C ARG A 116 3.02 6.07 1.21
N LEU A 117 3.42 5.13 2.04
CA LEU A 117 3.00 5.08 3.44
C LEU A 117 4.04 5.73 4.34
N GLU A 118 3.57 6.56 5.25
CA GLU A 118 4.38 7.23 6.27
C GLU A 118 3.81 6.92 7.65
N PRO A 119 4.62 7.09 8.73
CA PRO A 119 4.10 6.93 10.08
C PRO A 119 2.96 7.91 10.36
N ALA A 120 1.94 7.41 11.01
CA ALA A 120 0.85 8.27 11.46
C ALA A 120 0.96 8.57 12.96
#